data_6ebd08a3a83bb2da34f25ae54bd96d1b
#
_entry.id   6ebd08a3a83bb2da34f25ae54bd96d1b
#
_cell.length_a   1.000
_cell.length_b   1.000
_cell.length_c   1.000
_cell.angle_alpha   90.00
_cell.angle_beta   90.00
_cell.angle_gamma   90.00
#
_symmetry.space_group_name_H-M   'P 1'
#
loop_
_entity.id
_entity.type
_entity.pdbx_description
1 polymer ?
#
loop_
_entity_poly.entity_id
_entity_poly.type
_entity_poly.pdbx_seq_one_letter_code
_entity_poly.pdbx_strand_id
1 'polypeptide(L)'
;MSDALNRSSINSEKVTLRKAINKRLRTLDAVQKQNASTTISNKLIKLIKDNSSILCFSPIQSEPNIRPAIQHWLKSNFRVCLPKVEGDHIQSYTVNENDNLISSSMGILEPNPFNSIKISPVEIDFILVPGIGFTRDGKRLGRGGGFYDKYLEKTLPQTLKIGIAFSLQIIDTMRTENHDVPVDLLITD
;
A
#
# COMPACT_ATOMS: atom_id res chain seq x y z
N MET A 1 3.11 -32.17 11.12
CA MET A 1 1.68 -31.97 11.43
C MET A 1 1.39 -30.65 12.15
N SER A 2 2.23 -30.19 13.11
CA SER A 2 2.02 -28.93 13.86
C SER A 2 2.02 -27.67 12.98
N ASP A 3 2.92 -27.57 12.00
CA ASP A 3 3.06 -26.38 11.15
C ASP A 3 1.87 -26.15 10.20
N ALA A 4 1.32 -27.22 9.65
CA ALA A 4 0.14 -27.13 8.76
C ALA A 4 -1.10 -26.69 9.55
N LEU A 5 -1.29 -27.20 10.76
CA LEU A 5 -2.39 -26.78 11.65
C LEU A 5 -2.24 -25.32 12.09
N ASN A 6 -1.02 -24.87 12.38
CA ASN A 6 -0.74 -23.50 12.75
C ASN A 6 -1.02 -22.53 11.58
N ARG A 7 -0.57 -22.85 10.36
CA ARG A 7 -0.88 -22.05 9.15
C ARG A 7 -2.38 -21.97 8.87
N SER A 8 -3.10 -23.09 8.98
CA SER A 8 -4.58 -23.11 8.81
C SER A 8 -5.26 -22.18 9.84
N SER A 9 -4.80 -22.19 11.08
CA SER A 9 -5.31 -21.33 12.15
C SER A 9 -5.02 -19.83 11.91
N ILE A 10 -3.81 -19.47 11.45
CA ILE A 10 -3.45 -18.10 11.08
C ILE A 10 -4.30 -17.60 9.91
N ASN A 11 -4.47 -18.43 8.88
CA ASN A 11 -5.31 -18.07 7.73
C ASN A 11 -6.77 -17.82 8.13
N SER A 12 -7.34 -18.65 8.99
CA SER A 12 -8.71 -18.46 9.52
C SER A 12 -8.84 -17.14 10.29
N GLU A 13 -7.85 -16.81 11.14
CA GLU A 13 -7.79 -15.53 11.85
C GLU A 13 -7.72 -14.35 10.87
N LYS A 14 -6.80 -14.39 9.90
CA LYS A 14 -6.65 -13.34 8.88
C LYS A 14 -7.96 -13.13 8.09
N VAL A 15 -8.70 -14.20 7.76
CA VAL A 15 -10.02 -14.12 7.09
C VAL A 15 -11.04 -13.41 7.98
N THR A 16 -11.10 -13.76 9.26
CA THR A 16 -12.01 -13.15 10.24
C THR A 16 -11.72 -11.67 10.43
N LEU A 17 -10.45 -11.30 10.59
CA LEU A 17 -10.01 -9.91 10.71
C LEU A 17 -10.37 -9.08 9.47
N ARG A 18 -10.15 -9.62 8.25
CA ARG A 18 -10.56 -8.92 7.00
C ARG A 18 -12.05 -8.61 6.98
N LYS A 19 -12.90 -9.56 7.38
CA LYS A 19 -14.36 -9.36 7.45
C LYS A 19 -14.73 -8.27 8.46
N ALA A 20 -14.13 -8.31 9.66
CA ALA A 20 -14.39 -7.35 10.72
C ALA A 20 -13.99 -5.92 10.33
N ILE A 21 -12.78 -5.75 9.76
CA ILE A 21 -12.28 -4.44 9.33
C ILE A 21 -13.12 -3.89 8.16
N ASN A 22 -13.44 -4.73 7.16
CA ASN A 22 -14.29 -4.31 6.05
C ASN A 22 -15.69 -3.87 6.53
N LYS A 23 -16.24 -4.50 7.57
CA LYS A 23 -17.48 -4.06 8.20
C LYS A 23 -17.33 -2.67 8.84
N ARG A 24 -16.22 -2.40 9.56
CA ARG A 24 -15.92 -1.06 10.12
C ARG A 24 -15.79 -0.01 9.00
N LEU A 25 -15.07 -0.30 7.94
CA LEU A 25 -14.85 0.64 6.82
C LEU A 25 -16.15 1.04 6.11
N ARG A 26 -17.17 0.18 6.12
CA ARG A 26 -18.49 0.49 5.55
C ARG A 26 -19.27 1.53 6.38
N THR A 27 -18.88 1.81 7.63
CA THR A 27 -19.52 2.85 8.46
C THR A 27 -19.02 4.25 8.11
N LEU A 28 -17.88 4.38 7.41
CA LEU A 28 -17.40 5.67 6.93
C LEU A 28 -18.21 6.13 5.71
N ASP A 29 -18.81 7.28 5.82
CA ASP A 29 -19.43 7.96 4.69
C ASP A 29 -18.38 8.60 3.75
N ALA A 30 -18.85 9.17 2.63
CA ALA A 30 -17.95 9.76 1.63
C ALA A 30 -17.20 10.99 2.16
N VAL A 31 -17.83 11.80 3.00
CA VAL A 31 -17.23 13.02 3.59
C VAL A 31 -16.14 12.64 4.59
N GLN A 32 -16.43 11.68 5.45
CA GLN A 32 -15.46 11.16 6.42
C GLN A 32 -14.22 10.58 5.72
N LYS A 33 -14.42 9.74 4.68
CA LYS A 33 -13.32 9.20 3.87
C LYS A 33 -12.50 10.29 3.18
N GLN A 34 -13.16 11.32 2.65
CA GLN A 34 -12.47 12.43 2.00
C GLN A 34 -11.62 13.23 3.00
N ASN A 35 -12.16 13.57 4.17
CA ASN A 35 -11.45 14.31 5.20
C ASN A 35 -10.24 13.52 5.73
N ALA A 36 -10.43 12.25 6.03
CA ALA A 36 -9.36 11.34 6.44
C ALA A 36 -8.26 11.23 5.37
N SER A 37 -8.64 11.06 4.10
CA SER A 37 -7.70 10.98 2.97
C SER A 37 -6.91 12.28 2.78
N THR A 38 -7.55 13.43 3.00
CA THR A 38 -6.88 14.74 2.95
C THR A 38 -5.84 14.87 4.08
N THR A 39 -6.22 14.48 5.30
CA THR A 39 -5.29 14.47 6.44
C THR A 39 -4.08 13.58 6.17
N ILE A 40 -4.30 12.35 5.68
CA ILE A 40 -3.24 11.41 5.33
C ILE A 40 -2.34 11.98 4.23
N SER A 41 -2.91 12.53 3.15
CA SER A 41 -2.14 13.13 2.05
C SER A 41 -1.26 14.27 2.52
N ASN A 42 -1.77 15.15 3.39
CA ASN A 42 -1.00 16.26 3.96
C ASN A 42 0.15 15.79 4.86
N LYS A 43 -0.06 14.72 5.64
CA LYS A 43 1.00 14.10 6.46
C LYS A 43 2.10 13.52 5.56
N LEU A 44 1.73 12.83 4.47
CA LEU A 44 2.66 12.26 3.50
C LEU A 44 3.50 13.32 2.80
N ILE A 45 2.88 14.41 2.31
CA ILE A 45 3.58 15.52 1.64
C ILE A 45 4.60 16.16 2.56
N LYS A 46 4.30 16.30 3.86
CA LYS A 46 5.22 16.87 4.84
C LYS A 46 6.36 15.92 5.23
N LEU A 47 6.13 14.63 5.18
CA LEU A 47 7.09 13.61 5.61
C LEU A 47 8.16 13.34 4.53
N ILE A 48 7.74 13.19 3.28
CA ILE A 48 8.60 12.72 2.20
C ILE A 48 9.35 13.91 1.59
N LYS A 49 10.69 13.84 1.62
CA LYS A 49 11.59 14.90 1.16
C LYS A 49 11.74 14.91 -0.35
N ASP A 50 12.03 16.09 -0.91
CA ASP A 50 12.30 16.30 -2.32
C ASP A 50 13.40 15.38 -2.87
N ASN A 51 13.37 15.15 -4.18
CA ASN A 51 14.30 14.29 -4.93
C ASN A 51 14.22 12.79 -4.58
N SER A 52 13.18 12.36 -3.87
CA SER A 52 12.99 10.95 -3.52
C SER A 52 12.28 10.15 -4.61
N SER A 53 12.55 8.85 -4.62
CA SER A 53 11.87 7.84 -5.43
C SER A 53 10.78 7.18 -4.58
N ILE A 54 9.51 7.29 -5.02
CA ILE A 54 8.35 6.86 -4.24
C ILE A 54 7.55 5.83 -5.01
N LEU A 55 7.38 4.63 -4.46
CA LEU A 55 6.36 3.71 -4.94
C LEU A 55 5.05 4.01 -4.21
N CYS A 56 4.10 4.56 -4.94
CA CYS A 56 2.73 4.76 -4.47
C CYS A 56 1.87 3.53 -4.79
N PHE A 57 0.60 3.55 -4.40
CA PHE A 57 -0.41 2.62 -4.89
C PHE A 57 -1.56 3.39 -5.56
N SER A 58 -2.27 2.76 -6.47
CA SER A 58 -3.49 3.31 -7.06
C SER A 58 -4.66 2.99 -6.13
N PRO A 59 -5.21 3.99 -5.39
CA PRO A 59 -6.17 3.72 -4.35
C PRO A 59 -7.52 3.25 -4.91
N ILE A 60 -8.08 2.23 -4.28
CA ILE A 60 -9.43 1.75 -4.50
C ILE A 60 -10.40 2.33 -3.45
N GLN A 61 -11.71 2.12 -3.63
CA GLN A 61 -12.75 2.72 -2.80
C GLN A 61 -12.63 2.45 -1.29
N SER A 62 -12.01 1.33 -0.90
CA SER A 62 -11.82 0.93 0.51
C SER A 62 -10.48 1.39 1.10
N GLU A 63 -9.68 2.14 0.36
CA GLU A 63 -8.37 2.65 0.77
C GLU A 63 -8.40 4.18 0.87
N PRO A 64 -7.52 4.78 1.69
CA PRO A 64 -7.33 6.24 1.69
C PRO A 64 -6.96 6.73 0.29
N ASN A 65 -7.64 7.78 -0.17
CA ASN A 65 -7.34 8.42 -1.46
C ASN A 65 -6.09 9.28 -1.34
N ILE A 66 -4.94 8.75 -1.75
CA ILE A 66 -3.65 9.46 -1.74
C ILE A 66 -3.34 10.18 -3.07
N ARG A 67 -4.27 10.21 -4.02
CA ARG A 67 -4.07 10.92 -5.30
C ARG A 67 -3.64 12.38 -5.14
N PRO A 68 -4.14 13.16 -4.15
CA PRO A 68 -3.66 14.52 -3.93
C PRO A 68 -2.15 14.59 -3.63
N ALA A 69 -1.63 13.67 -2.84
CA ALA A 69 -0.19 13.58 -2.57
C ALA A 69 0.59 13.15 -3.83
N ILE A 70 0.10 12.16 -4.57
CA ILE A 70 0.69 11.74 -5.86
C ILE A 70 0.76 12.92 -6.83
N GLN A 71 -0.33 13.68 -7.00
CA GLN A 71 -0.36 14.85 -7.88
C GLN A 71 0.61 15.95 -7.45
N HIS A 72 0.77 16.16 -6.14
CA HIS A 72 1.77 17.09 -5.60
C HIS A 72 3.18 16.68 -6.02
N TRP A 73 3.53 15.41 -5.83
CA TRP A 73 4.87 14.88 -6.16
C TRP A 73 5.15 14.88 -7.67
N LEU A 74 4.14 14.56 -8.50
CA LEU A 74 4.28 14.61 -9.96
C LEU A 74 4.58 16.01 -10.50
N LYS A 75 4.12 17.07 -9.79
CA LYS A 75 4.39 18.49 -10.12
C LYS A 75 5.70 19.01 -9.54
N SER A 76 6.39 18.19 -8.78
CA SER A 76 7.62 18.54 -8.07
C SER A 76 8.75 17.59 -8.51
N ASN A 77 9.92 17.74 -7.92
CA ASN A 77 11.10 16.99 -8.35
C ASN A 77 11.21 15.61 -7.68
N PHE A 78 10.14 14.78 -7.83
CA PHE A 78 10.09 13.41 -7.32
C PHE A 78 10.04 12.39 -8.46
N ARG A 79 10.62 11.20 -8.22
CA ARG A 79 10.40 10.04 -9.07
C ARG A 79 9.20 9.26 -8.53
N VAL A 80 8.02 9.48 -9.10
CA VAL A 80 6.80 8.77 -8.71
C VAL A 80 6.68 7.47 -9.50
N CYS A 81 6.40 6.38 -8.78
CA CYS A 81 6.15 5.07 -9.36
C CYS A 81 4.78 4.53 -8.89
N LEU A 82 4.14 3.74 -9.76
CA LEU A 82 2.97 2.93 -9.43
C LEU A 82 3.26 1.46 -9.71
N PRO A 83 2.61 0.53 -8.97
CA PRO A 83 2.74 -0.89 -9.21
C PRO A 83 1.90 -1.32 -10.40
N LYS A 84 2.40 -2.31 -11.13
CA LYS A 84 1.67 -3.10 -12.12
C LYS A 84 1.77 -4.57 -11.76
N VAL A 85 0.64 -5.30 -11.87
CA VAL A 85 0.64 -6.74 -11.68
C VAL A 85 1.19 -7.43 -12.93
N GLU A 86 2.22 -8.25 -12.73
CA GLU A 86 2.85 -9.10 -13.75
C GLU A 86 2.90 -10.55 -13.24
N GLY A 87 1.95 -11.38 -13.69
CA GLY A 87 1.82 -12.74 -13.19
C GLY A 87 1.49 -12.78 -11.69
N ASP A 88 2.39 -13.35 -10.90
CA ASP A 88 2.23 -13.55 -9.45
C ASP A 88 2.98 -12.51 -8.58
N HIS A 89 3.47 -11.44 -9.18
CA HIS A 89 4.20 -10.36 -8.51
C HIS A 89 3.79 -8.98 -9.02
N ILE A 90 4.21 -7.93 -8.32
CA ILE A 90 4.11 -6.55 -8.78
C ILE A 90 5.48 -6.05 -9.23
N GLN A 91 5.44 -5.19 -10.24
CA GLN A 91 6.57 -4.46 -10.75
C GLN A 91 6.29 -2.96 -10.67
N SER A 92 7.28 -2.16 -10.28
CA SER A 92 7.17 -0.71 -10.22
C SER A 92 7.55 -0.07 -11.56
N TYR A 93 6.75 0.91 -11.98
CA TYR A 93 6.96 1.71 -13.18
C TYR A 93 6.82 3.18 -12.86
N THR A 94 7.68 4.02 -13.47
CA THR A 94 7.53 5.48 -13.37
C THR A 94 6.22 5.94 -13.97
N VAL A 95 5.67 7.02 -13.40
CA VAL A 95 4.51 7.73 -13.96
C VAL A 95 4.79 9.22 -13.97
N ASN A 96 4.22 9.91 -14.97
CA ASN A 96 4.28 11.35 -15.14
C ASN A 96 2.87 11.96 -15.08
N GLU A 97 2.76 13.28 -14.96
CA GLU A 97 1.48 13.98 -14.79
C GLU A 97 0.48 13.69 -15.92
N ASN A 98 0.97 13.53 -17.15
CA ASN A 98 0.16 13.33 -18.34
C ASN A 98 0.04 11.86 -18.79
N ASP A 99 0.51 10.91 -17.99
CA ASP A 99 0.47 9.51 -18.40
C ASP A 99 -0.96 8.96 -18.40
N ASN A 100 -1.31 8.27 -19.47
CA ASN A 100 -2.56 7.52 -19.55
C ASN A 100 -2.41 6.18 -18.85
N LEU A 101 -2.90 6.12 -17.60
CA LEU A 101 -2.98 4.86 -16.86
C LEU A 101 -4.04 3.95 -17.50
N ILE A 102 -3.78 2.66 -17.52
CA ILE A 102 -4.68 1.63 -18.03
C ILE A 102 -5.40 0.91 -16.89
N SER A 103 -6.67 0.58 -17.09
CA SER A 103 -7.43 -0.20 -16.11
C SER A 103 -7.04 -1.67 -16.19
N SER A 104 -6.62 -2.25 -15.07
CA SER A 104 -6.38 -3.69 -14.96
C SER A 104 -7.69 -4.48 -14.93
N SER A 105 -7.61 -5.81 -15.01
CA SER A 105 -8.77 -6.70 -14.87
C SER A 105 -9.51 -6.55 -13.52
N MET A 106 -8.85 -5.99 -12.52
CA MET A 106 -9.42 -5.69 -11.20
C MET A 106 -9.97 -4.25 -11.09
N GLY A 107 -9.99 -3.47 -12.18
CA GLY A 107 -10.42 -2.08 -12.18
C GLY A 107 -9.44 -1.11 -11.50
N ILE A 108 -8.21 -1.54 -11.24
CA ILE A 108 -7.15 -0.69 -10.67
C ILE A 108 -6.43 0.01 -11.82
N LEU A 109 -6.16 1.30 -11.66
CA LEU A 109 -5.36 2.06 -12.63
C LEU A 109 -3.88 1.69 -12.48
N GLU A 110 -3.28 1.20 -13.54
CA GLU A 110 -1.89 0.76 -13.60
C GLU A 110 -1.12 1.52 -14.67
N PRO A 111 0.23 1.65 -14.53
CA PRO A 111 1.07 2.22 -15.57
C PRO A 111 0.98 1.42 -16.88
N ASN A 112 1.09 2.12 -18.01
CA ASN A 112 1.26 1.47 -19.30
C ASN A 112 2.75 1.15 -19.53
N PRO A 113 3.17 -0.13 -19.59
CA PRO A 113 4.58 -0.50 -19.70
C PRO A 113 5.27 0.02 -20.97
N PHE A 114 4.50 0.33 -22.03
CA PHE A 114 5.06 0.87 -23.27
C PHE A 114 5.50 2.33 -23.15
N ASN A 115 4.95 3.08 -22.17
CA ASN A 115 5.23 4.50 -21.98
C ASN A 115 5.88 4.80 -20.61
N SER A 116 6.22 3.78 -19.83
CA SER A 116 6.73 3.91 -18.46
C SER A 116 8.05 3.14 -18.30
N ILE A 117 8.94 3.67 -17.48
CA ILE A 117 10.24 3.03 -17.20
C ILE A 117 10.08 2.09 -16.01
N LYS A 118 10.50 0.85 -16.18
CA LYS A 118 10.57 -0.14 -15.12
C LYS A 118 11.65 0.23 -14.11
N ILE A 119 11.31 0.26 -12.82
CA ILE A 119 12.22 0.60 -11.74
C ILE A 119 12.46 -0.61 -10.85
N SER A 120 13.69 -0.84 -10.47
CA SER A 120 14.05 -1.91 -9.52
C SER A 120 13.60 -1.55 -8.10
N PRO A 121 13.16 -2.54 -7.27
CA PRO A 121 12.85 -2.30 -5.86
C PRO A 121 13.98 -1.64 -5.05
N VAL A 122 15.23 -1.88 -5.44
CA VAL A 122 16.41 -1.28 -4.75
C VAL A 122 16.63 0.20 -5.09
N GLU A 123 15.91 0.76 -6.06
CA GLU A 123 15.98 2.17 -6.43
C GLU A 123 14.89 3.03 -5.76
N ILE A 124 14.06 2.42 -4.91
CA ILE A 124 12.93 3.08 -4.25
C ILE A 124 13.34 3.49 -2.84
N ASP A 125 13.16 4.77 -2.52
CA ASP A 125 13.44 5.32 -1.18
C ASP A 125 12.24 5.13 -0.23
N PHE A 126 11.02 5.35 -0.74
CA PHE A 126 9.77 5.26 0.03
C PHE A 126 8.76 4.36 -0.65
N ILE A 127 8.13 3.48 0.11
CA ILE A 127 7.03 2.65 -0.39
C ILE A 127 5.80 2.91 0.43
N LEU A 128 4.73 3.39 -0.21
CA LEU A 128 3.42 3.51 0.39
C LEU A 128 2.71 2.17 0.27
N VAL A 129 2.49 1.53 1.39
CA VAL A 129 2.00 0.14 1.46
C VAL A 129 0.51 0.14 1.83
N PRO A 130 -0.39 -0.30 0.94
CA PRO A 130 -1.80 -0.48 1.25
C PRO A 130 -2.02 -1.75 2.07
N GLY A 131 -3.11 -1.76 2.83
CA GLY A 131 -3.52 -2.93 3.60
C GLY A 131 -5.00 -2.89 3.98
N ILE A 132 -5.57 -4.03 4.35
CA ILE A 132 -6.90 -4.09 4.94
C ILE A 132 -6.83 -3.66 6.41
N GLY A 133 -5.74 -4.02 7.11
CA GLY A 133 -5.53 -3.64 8.49
C GLY A 133 -4.07 -3.59 8.87
N PHE A 134 -3.78 -2.89 9.96
CA PHE A 134 -2.44 -2.75 10.50
C PHE A 134 -2.47 -2.82 12.02
N THR A 135 -1.40 -3.32 12.62
CA THR A 135 -1.14 -3.14 14.04
C THR A 135 -0.21 -1.96 14.26
N ARG A 136 -0.20 -1.41 15.48
CA ARG A 136 0.68 -0.27 15.80
C ARG A 136 2.17 -0.62 15.75
N ASP A 137 2.52 -1.91 15.88
CA ASP A 137 3.87 -2.45 15.76
C ASP A 137 4.24 -2.82 14.30
N GLY A 138 3.48 -2.34 13.32
CA GLY A 138 3.82 -2.43 11.89
C GLY A 138 3.39 -3.70 11.17
N LYS A 139 2.74 -4.67 11.83
CA LYS A 139 2.21 -5.85 11.14
C LYS A 139 1.11 -5.45 10.17
N ARG A 140 1.08 -6.06 8.99
CA ARG A 140 0.18 -5.70 7.90
C ARG A 140 -0.73 -6.87 7.50
N LEU A 141 -2.02 -6.64 7.48
CA LEU A 141 -3.01 -7.54 6.92
C LEU A 141 -3.31 -7.15 5.46
N GLY A 142 -2.69 -7.84 4.53
CA GLY A 142 -2.93 -7.67 3.09
C GLY A 142 -4.23 -8.34 2.62
N ARG A 143 -4.51 -8.24 1.31
CA ARG A 143 -5.70 -8.83 0.67
C ARG A 143 -5.61 -10.34 0.46
N GLY A 144 -4.44 -10.95 0.65
CA GLY A 144 -4.21 -12.40 0.57
C GLY A 144 -3.41 -12.86 -0.65
N GLY A 145 -3.08 -11.98 -1.59
CA GLY A 145 -2.28 -12.33 -2.78
C GLY A 145 -0.76 -12.36 -2.55
N GLY A 146 -0.25 -11.86 -1.42
CA GLY A 146 1.18 -11.84 -1.11
C GLY A 146 2.04 -10.91 -1.99
N PHE A 147 1.40 -10.10 -2.88
CA PHE A 147 2.11 -9.27 -3.84
C PHE A 147 3.09 -8.28 -3.20
N TYR A 148 2.62 -7.56 -2.17
CA TYR A 148 3.48 -6.61 -1.47
C TYR A 148 4.57 -7.30 -0.67
N ASP A 149 4.30 -8.43 -0.01
CA ASP A 149 5.30 -9.16 0.75
C ASP A 149 6.46 -9.60 -0.14
N LYS A 150 6.17 -10.24 -1.29
CA LYS A 150 7.16 -10.61 -2.32
C LYS A 150 7.93 -9.41 -2.88
N TYR A 151 7.33 -8.22 -2.95
CA TYR A 151 7.99 -7.00 -3.44
C TYR A 151 8.89 -6.41 -2.36
N LEU A 152 8.39 -6.28 -1.14
CA LEU A 152 9.09 -5.67 -0.01
C LEU A 152 10.35 -6.45 0.39
N GLU A 153 10.35 -7.77 0.24
CA GLU A 153 11.55 -8.61 0.45
C GLU A 153 12.73 -8.25 -0.47
N LYS A 154 12.46 -7.60 -1.62
CA LYS A 154 13.48 -7.23 -2.61
C LYS A 154 14.01 -5.81 -2.41
N THR A 155 13.52 -5.06 -1.45
CA THR A 155 13.93 -3.68 -1.18
C THR A 155 15.18 -3.61 -0.32
N LEU A 156 15.87 -2.47 -0.37
CA LEU A 156 17.01 -2.24 0.49
C LEU A 156 16.58 -2.02 1.96
N PRO A 157 17.44 -2.30 2.95
CA PRO A 157 17.14 -2.08 4.36
C PRO A 157 16.78 -0.62 4.69
N GLN A 158 17.35 0.36 3.98
CA GLN A 158 17.09 1.79 4.15
C GLN A 158 15.78 2.27 3.48
N THR A 159 15.17 1.46 2.60
CA THR A 159 13.88 1.80 2.00
C THR A 159 12.81 1.87 3.09
N LEU A 160 12.18 3.04 3.24
CA LEU A 160 11.14 3.25 4.26
C LEU A 160 9.78 2.74 3.76
N LYS A 161 9.24 1.73 4.43
CA LYS A 161 7.92 1.13 4.16
C LYS A 161 6.88 1.81 5.03
N ILE A 162 5.95 2.55 4.42
CA ILE A 162 4.95 3.36 5.10
C ILE A 162 3.57 2.74 4.89
N GLY A 163 2.98 2.18 5.94
CA GLY A 163 1.60 1.70 5.91
C GLY A 163 0.62 2.86 5.86
N ILE A 164 -0.35 2.79 4.94
CA ILE A 164 -1.36 3.83 4.75
C ILE A 164 -2.74 3.26 5.05
N ALA A 165 -3.43 3.84 6.02
CA ALA A 165 -4.69 3.30 6.51
C ALA A 165 -5.61 4.39 7.07
N PHE A 166 -6.92 4.14 7.03
CA PHE A 166 -7.85 4.85 7.93
C PHE A 166 -7.64 4.38 9.37
N SER A 167 -7.84 5.25 10.36
CA SER A 167 -7.73 4.89 11.79
C SER A 167 -8.58 3.68 12.18
N LEU A 168 -9.73 3.47 11.54
CA LEU A 168 -10.58 2.27 11.72
C LEU A 168 -9.96 0.95 11.24
N GLN A 169 -8.85 0.99 10.51
CA GLN A 169 -8.11 -0.19 10.06
C GLN A 169 -7.05 -0.65 11.07
N ILE A 170 -6.88 0.11 12.16
CA ILE A 170 -5.94 -0.27 13.22
C ILE A 170 -6.56 -1.35 14.11
N ILE A 171 -5.78 -2.40 14.35
CA ILE A 171 -6.11 -3.51 15.22
C ILE A 171 -5.01 -3.71 16.26
N ASP A 172 -5.35 -4.28 17.41
CA ASP A 172 -4.41 -4.42 18.53
C ASP A 172 -3.33 -5.45 18.25
N THR A 173 -3.72 -6.58 17.66
CA THR A 173 -2.81 -7.68 17.38
C THR A 173 -3.28 -8.56 16.23
N MET A 174 -2.35 -9.23 15.59
CA MET A 174 -2.60 -10.32 14.66
C MET A 174 -1.40 -11.25 14.59
N ARG A 175 -1.63 -12.51 14.26
CA ARG A 175 -0.55 -13.45 13.97
C ARG A 175 -0.03 -13.26 12.55
N THR A 176 1.29 -13.39 12.40
CA THR A 176 2.01 -13.29 11.14
C THR A 176 2.67 -14.60 10.77
N GLU A 177 2.99 -14.76 9.51
CA GLU A 177 3.82 -15.82 8.95
C GLU A 177 5.22 -15.27 8.63
N ASN A 178 6.21 -16.11 8.47
CA ASN A 178 7.59 -15.70 8.25
C ASN A 178 7.82 -14.83 7.01
N HIS A 179 6.94 -14.93 6.03
CA HIS A 179 6.99 -14.14 4.78
C HIS A 179 6.19 -12.83 4.86
N ASP A 180 5.46 -12.57 5.94
CA ASP A 180 4.76 -11.29 6.12
C ASP A 180 5.79 -10.20 6.45
N VAL A 181 5.96 -9.21 5.58
CA VAL A 181 6.88 -8.09 5.78
C VAL A 181 6.16 -6.94 6.48
N PRO A 182 6.64 -6.52 7.67
CA PRO A 182 6.03 -5.38 8.39
C PRO A 182 6.35 -4.06 7.69
N VAL A 183 5.59 -3.02 8.04
CA VAL A 183 5.89 -1.63 7.69
C VAL A 183 6.70 -0.98 8.81
N ASP A 184 7.53 0.01 8.44
CA ASP A 184 8.42 0.72 9.36
C ASP A 184 7.70 1.89 10.05
N LEU A 185 6.70 2.46 9.36
CA LEU A 185 5.90 3.60 9.83
C LEU A 185 4.44 3.41 9.42
N LEU A 186 3.52 3.92 10.23
CA LEU A 186 2.09 3.91 9.93
C LEU A 186 1.54 5.33 9.90
N ILE A 187 0.86 5.70 8.81
CA ILE A 187 0.18 6.98 8.67
C ILE A 187 -1.32 6.76 8.58
N THR A 188 -2.06 7.40 9.48
CA THR A 188 -3.53 7.42 9.52
C THR A 188 -4.05 8.85 9.57
N ASP A 189 -5.35 9.03 9.45
CA ASP A 189 -6.10 10.26 9.74
C ASP A 189 -6.00 10.69 11.20
#